data_eb0bf164a77ab8c23e8eca9034aa3536
#
_entry.id   eb0bf164a77ab8c23e8eca9034aa3536
#
_cell.length_a   1.000
_cell.length_b   1.000
_cell.length_c   1.000
_cell.angle_alpha   90.00
_cell.angle_beta   90.00
_cell.angle_gamma   90.00
#
_symmetry.space_group_name_H-M   'P 1'
#
loop_
_entity.id
_entity.type
_entity.pdbx_description
1 polymer ?
#
loop_
_entity_poly.entity_id
_entity_poly.type
_entity_poly.pdbx_seq_one_letter_code
_entity_poly.pdbx_strand_id
1 'polypeptide(L)'
;GKKIEKGKLRGEVSNGMLCSLSELNLDERDFPYAVITPAALLNDYKPLDPKKPSIPADIKAGDKVFGPVVCAKVLECAPQPDGSYHTCLDLGGSTAVPDTVCSNIHEGDLVAYHTKTDAICTLEDLHAQQAEFPHCIPDGIFVLREEGIKPGDDIKPVIGADDHVVEFEITPNRPDCLSVIGLAREAAATYNVPLTLHEPEVKGGGEGSLVELLDVETPASDLCPRYTARMVRNVKIGPSPKWMRERLRAMGVRPINNIVDITNYVMLEYGQPMHAFDYRYVK
;
A
#
# COMPACT_ATOMS: atom_id res chain seq x y z
N GLY A 1 8.20 -20.08 13.06
CA GLY A 1 7.28 -19.25 13.80
C GLY A 1 7.17 -19.64 15.26
N LYS A 2 7.15 -18.70 16.18
CA LYS A 2 6.80 -18.99 17.58
C LYS A 2 5.29 -19.19 17.67
N LYS A 3 4.85 -20.26 18.32
CA LYS A 3 3.44 -20.43 18.66
C LYS A 3 2.99 -19.26 19.53
N ILE A 4 1.97 -18.56 19.07
CA ILE A 4 1.29 -17.55 19.87
C ILE A 4 0.49 -18.30 20.95
N GLU A 5 0.55 -17.84 22.21
CA GLU A 5 -0.13 -18.48 23.33
C GLU A 5 -1.65 -18.48 23.17
N LYS A 6 -2.30 -19.42 23.89
CA LYS A 6 -3.76 -19.64 23.82
C LYS A 6 -4.54 -18.34 24.03
N GLY A 7 -5.28 -17.90 23.02
CA GLY A 7 -6.02 -16.63 23.02
C GLY A 7 -5.48 -15.56 22.08
N LYS A 8 -4.31 -15.79 21.45
CA LYS A 8 -3.74 -14.92 20.41
C LYS A 8 -3.82 -15.62 19.06
N LEU A 9 -3.86 -14.84 17.97
CA LEU A 9 -3.90 -15.38 16.62
C LEU A 9 -2.81 -16.44 16.40
N ARG A 10 -3.19 -17.60 15.90
CA ARG A 10 -2.28 -18.70 15.58
C ARG A 10 -2.13 -18.76 14.07
N GLY A 11 -0.92 -18.54 13.57
CA GLY A 11 -0.64 -18.72 12.15
C GLY A 11 0.85 -18.93 11.90
N GLU A 12 1.18 -19.86 11.02
CA GLU A 12 2.42 -19.83 10.27
C GLU A 12 2.14 -19.04 9.00
N VAL A 13 3.03 -18.12 8.70
CA VAL A 13 2.87 -17.20 7.58
C VAL A 13 3.34 -17.90 6.31
N SER A 14 2.44 -18.22 5.41
CA SER A 14 2.76 -18.61 4.04
C SER A 14 1.59 -18.35 3.09
N ASN A 15 1.82 -17.58 2.04
CA ASN A 15 0.90 -17.34 0.89
C ASN A 15 -0.55 -17.00 1.25
N GLY A 16 -0.75 -16.11 2.21
CA GLY A 16 -2.06 -15.68 2.65
C GLY A 16 -2.45 -14.28 2.18
N MET A 17 -3.55 -13.79 2.72
CA MET A 17 -4.00 -12.42 2.54
C MET A 17 -3.26 -11.50 3.51
N LEU A 18 -2.83 -10.34 3.01
CA LEU A 18 -2.19 -9.31 3.81
C LEU A 18 -3.25 -8.31 4.28
N CYS A 19 -3.24 -7.98 5.57
CA CYS A 19 -4.02 -6.87 6.12
C CYS A 19 -3.23 -6.17 7.23
N SER A 20 -3.50 -4.89 7.39
CA SER A 20 -2.87 -4.11 8.45
C SER A 20 -3.47 -4.41 9.81
N LEU A 21 -2.71 -4.19 10.89
CA LEU A 21 -3.21 -4.31 12.26
C LEU A 21 -4.34 -3.29 12.53
N SER A 22 -4.24 -2.10 11.96
CA SER A 22 -5.27 -1.07 12.07
C SER A 22 -6.59 -1.49 11.41
N GLU A 23 -6.56 -2.19 10.28
CA GLU A 23 -7.76 -2.74 9.62
C GLU A 23 -8.42 -3.84 10.45
N LEU A 24 -7.62 -4.61 11.19
CA LEU A 24 -8.12 -5.63 12.10
C LEU A 24 -8.46 -5.07 13.48
N ASN A 25 -8.26 -3.76 13.71
CA ASN A 25 -8.43 -3.10 15.01
C ASN A 25 -7.61 -3.78 16.14
N LEU A 26 -6.39 -4.20 15.84
CA LEU A 26 -5.45 -4.86 16.75
C LEU A 26 -4.38 -3.87 17.19
N ASP A 27 -3.91 -4.03 18.44
CA ASP A 27 -2.86 -3.19 19.02
C ASP A 27 -1.48 -3.83 18.79
N GLU A 28 -0.47 -3.03 18.40
CA GLU A 28 0.92 -3.48 18.27
C GLU A 28 1.46 -4.19 19.51
N ARG A 29 1.02 -3.77 20.68
CA ARG A 29 1.45 -4.34 21.97
C ARG A 29 1.05 -5.79 22.12
N ASP A 30 0.00 -6.23 21.43
CA ASP A 30 -0.45 -7.61 21.44
C ASP A 30 0.38 -8.50 20.49
N PHE A 31 1.12 -7.87 19.56
CA PHE A 31 1.94 -8.52 18.54
C PHE A 31 3.36 -7.95 18.47
N PRO A 32 4.15 -8.07 19.54
CA PRO A 32 5.50 -7.48 19.60
C PRO A 32 6.49 -8.04 18.55
N TYR A 33 6.06 -8.99 17.74
CA TYR A 33 6.85 -9.65 16.69
C TYR A 33 6.18 -9.55 15.31
N ALA A 34 5.14 -8.76 15.12
CA ALA A 34 4.63 -8.48 13.81
C ALA A 34 5.71 -7.72 13.04
N VAL A 35 6.40 -8.41 12.17
CA VAL A 35 7.37 -7.80 11.26
C VAL A 35 6.58 -7.26 10.11
N ILE A 36 6.68 -6.00 9.96
CA ILE A 36 6.01 -5.25 8.95
C ILE A 36 6.98 -4.97 7.86
N THR A 37 6.56 -5.25 6.69
CA THR A 37 7.32 -4.83 5.54
C THR A 37 6.37 -4.32 4.48
N PRO A 38 6.69 -3.20 3.82
CA PRO A 38 6.05 -2.88 2.56
C PRO A 38 6.15 -4.09 1.62
N ALA A 39 5.14 -4.31 0.80
CA ALA A 39 5.09 -5.45 -0.13
C ALA A 39 6.37 -5.61 -0.99
N ALA A 40 7.07 -4.51 -1.25
CA ALA A 40 8.37 -4.52 -1.93
C ALA A 40 9.48 -5.27 -1.19
N LEU A 41 9.43 -5.35 0.14
CA LEU A 41 10.41 -6.09 0.94
C LEU A 41 10.04 -7.58 1.12
N LEU A 42 8.81 -7.97 0.80
CA LEU A 42 8.41 -9.38 0.84
C LEU A 42 9.18 -10.23 -0.19
N ASN A 43 9.66 -9.63 -1.28
CA ASN A 43 10.47 -10.33 -2.28
C ASN A 43 11.86 -10.74 -1.75
N ASP A 44 12.37 -10.06 -0.71
CA ASP A 44 13.63 -10.37 -0.05
C ASP A 44 13.43 -11.15 1.26
N TYR A 45 12.18 -11.50 1.59
CA TYR A 45 11.87 -12.25 2.79
C TYR A 45 12.40 -13.67 2.69
N LYS A 46 13.47 -13.95 3.41
CA LYS A 46 13.90 -15.31 3.71
C LYS A 46 13.11 -15.82 4.91
N PRO A 47 12.52 -17.02 4.83
CA PRO A 47 11.86 -17.62 5.98
C PRO A 47 12.75 -17.52 7.22
N LEU A 48 12.17 -17.03 8.30
CA LEU A 48 12.85 -16.92 9.58
C LEU A 48 13.41 -18.29 10.00
N ASP A 49 14.73 -18.43 10.09
CA ASP A 49 15.31 -19.54 10.83
C ASP A 49 14.88 -19.36 12.29
N PRO A 50 14.07 -20.29 12.87
CA PRO A 50 13.60 -20.16 14.24
C PRO A 50 14.75 -20.15 15.28
N LYS A 51 15.97 -20.44 14.83
CA LYS A 51 17.19 -20.42 15.66
C LYS A 51 18.01 -19.13 15.51
N LYS A 52 17.66 -18.28 14.52
CA LYS A 52 18.31 -16.97 14.33
C LYS A 52 17.26 -15.88 14.36
N PRO A 53 17.43 -14.82 15.17
CA PRO A 53 16.58 -13.65 15.05
C PRO A 53 16.75 -13.08 13.62
N SER A 54 15.65 -12.91 12.92
CA SER A 54 15.64 -12.37 11.55
C SER A 54 15.88 -10.87 11.49
N ILE A 55 15.75 -10.23 12.62
CA ILE A 55 16.09 -8.82 12.82
C ILE A 55 17.51 -8.82 13.34
N PRO A 56 18.46 -8.08 12.73
CA PRO A 56 19.77 -7.87 13.30
C PRO A 56 19.63 -7.48 14.78
N ALA A 57 20.50 -8.02 15.62
CA ALA A 57 20.42 -7.84 17.08
C ALA A 57 20.58 -6.36 17.52
N ASP A 58 21.00 -5.51 16.62
CA ASP A 58 21.15 -4.07 16.74
C ASP A 58 19.90 -3.25 16.37
N ILE A 59 18.89 -3.90 15.74
CA ILE A 59 17.60 -3.26 15.46
C ILE A 59 16.67 -3.46 16.66
N LYS A 60 16.34 -2.37 17.33
CA LYS A 60 15.39 -2.34 18.44
C LYS A 60 13.98 -2.07 17.94
N ALA A 61 12.98 -2.45 18.72
CA ALA A 61 11.60 -2.06 18.44
C ALA A 61 11.51 -0.52 18.34
N GLY A 62 11.00 -0.04 17.21
CA GLY A 62 10.96 1.39 16.86
C GLY A 62 12.13 1.88 16.00
N ASP A 63 13.15 1.06 15.74
CA ASP A 63 14.21 1.43 14.81
C ASP A 63 13.67 1.42 13.35
N LYS A 64 14.15 2.40 12.58
CA LYS A 64 13.75 2.59 11.17
C LYS A 64 14.32 1.46 10.31
N VAL A 65 13.44 0.63 9.78
CA VAL A 65 13.80 -0.55 8.97
C VAL A 65 14.42 -0.17 7.61
N PHE A 66 13.99 0.96 7.07
CA PHE A 66 14.63 1.54 5.89
C PHE A 66 15.76 2.45 6.31
N GLY A 67 16.85 2.20 6.59
CA GLY A 67 17.87 3.18 6.89
C GLY A 67 17.33 4.62 7.19
N PRO A 68 18.11 5.54 7.58
CA PRO A 68 17.65 6.88 7.91
C PRO A 68 17.37 7.67 6.62
N VAL A 69 16.21 7.45 6.02
CA VAL A 69 15.70 8.26 4.92
C VAL A 69 14.79 9.34 5.49
N VAL A 70 15.11 10.57 5.20
CA VAL A 70 14.37 11.75 5.67
C VAL A 70 13.91 12.62 4.52
N CYS A 71 12.90 13.44 4.77
CA CYS A 71 12.49 14.48 3.84
C CYS A 71 13.53 15.61 3.86
N ALA A 72 13.96 16.06 2.71
CA ALA A 72 14.90 17.15 2.55
C ALA A 72 14.34 18.20 1.59
N LYS A 73 14.61 19.47 1.85
CA LYS A 73 14.26 20.56 0.91
C LYS A 73 15.50 20.97 0.12
N VAL A 74 15.34 21.02 -1.19
CA VAL A 74 16.39 21.52 -2.09
C VAL A 74 16.52 23.02 -1.95
N LEU A 75 17.66 23.50 -1.45
CA LEU A 75 17.99 24.90 -1.33
C LEU A 75 18.66 25.44 -2.59
N GLU A 76 19.55 24.65 -3.17
CA GLU A 76 20.29 24.98 -4.39
C GLU A 76 20.44 23.73 -5.27
N CYS A 77 20.41 23.94 -6.57
CA CYS A 77 20.64 22.88 -7.55
C CYS A 77 21.39 23.47 -8.76
N ALA A 78 22.66 23.14 -8.90
CA ALA A 78 23.53 23.69 -9.93
C ALA A 78 24.09 22.59 -10.85
N PRO A 79 23.95 22.71 -12.20
CA PRO A 79 24.53 21.75 -13.13
C PRO A 79 26.05 21.82 -13.11
N GLN A 80 26.68 20.64 -13.22
CA GLN A 80 28.12 20.49 -13.30
C GLN A 80 28.59 20.15 -14.73
N PRO A 81 29.88 20.39 -15.07
CA PRO A 81 30.40 20.13 -16.39
C PRO A 81 30.37 18.65 -16.83
N ASP A 82 30.29 17.72 -15.88
CA ASP A 82 30.19 16.28 -16.11
C ASP A 82 28.76 15.79 -16.35
N GLY A 83 27.79 16.68 -16.32
CA GLY A 83 26.37 16.37 -16.49
C GLY A 83 25.65 15.99 -15.20
N SER A 84 26.32 16.00 -14.05
CA SER A 84 25.68 15.86 -12.73
C SER A 84 25.12 17.20 -12.24
N TYR A 85 24.41 17.14 -11.13
CA TYR A 85 23.87 18.31 -10.42
C TYR A 85 24.43 18.33 -9.02
N HIS A 86 25.07 19.41 -8.65
CA HIS A 86 25.43 19.70 -7.26
C HIS A 86 24.24 20.26 -6.52
N THR A 87 23.90 19.68 -5.38
CA THR A 87 22.70 20.12 -4.62
C THR A 87 23.07 20.50 -3.20
N CYS A 88 22.32 21.46 -2.64
CA CYS A 88 22.34 21.78 -1.22
C CYS A 88 20.95 21.48 -0.65
N LEU A 89 20.89 20.66 0.36
CA LEU A 89 19.65 20.19 0.98
C LEU A 89 19.53 20.69 2.41
N ASP A 90 18.36 21.19 2.79
CA ASP A 90 17.96 21.44 4.19
C ASP A 90 17.31 20.18 4.77
N LEU A 91 17.82 19.71 5.89
CA LEU A 91 17.35 18.54 6.64
C LEU A 91 16.59 18.94 7.92
N GLY A 92 16.17 20.19 8.06
CA GLY A 92 15.42 20.67 9.23
C GLY A 92 16.27 20.99 10.48
N GLY A 93 17.58 21.03 10.33
CA GLY A 93 18.51 21.34 11.44
C GLY A 93 19.96 21.17 11.06
N SER A 94 20.20 20.63 9.89
CA SER A 94 21.50 20.47 9.25
C SER A 94 21.34 20.55 7.74
N THR A 95 22.47 20.65 7.02
CA THR A 95 22.49 20.64 5.56
C THR A 95 23.29 19.45 5.05
N ALA A 96 22.98 18.98 3.84
CA ALA A 96 23.75 18.00 3.09
C ALA A 96 23.99 18.52 1.68
N VAL A 97 25.05 18.04 1.02
CA VAL A 97 25.46 18.50 -0.30
C VAL A 97 25.73 17.33 -1.28
N PRO A 98 24.77 16.42 -1.45
CA PRO A 98 24.95 15.30 -2.37
C PRO A 98 24.90 15.76 -3.84
N ASP A 99 25.65 15.04 -4.68
CA ASP A 99 25.52 15.16 -6.13
C ASP A 99 24.49 14.15 -6.66
N THR A 100 23.84 14.47 -7.78
CA THR A 100 22.92 13.56 -8.47
C THR A 100 23.05 13.67 -9.98
N VAL A 101 22.80 12.59 -10.68
CA VAL A 101 22.75 12.56 -12.15
C VAL A 101 21.34 12.81 -12.71
N CYS A 102 20.33 12.89 -11.83
CA CYS A 102 18.94 13.07 -12.22
C CYS A 102 18.64 14.56 -12.42
N SER A 103 18.05 14.88 -13.56
CA SER A 103 17.73 16.27 -13.97
C SER A 103 16.35 16.76 -13.50
N ASN A 104 15.55 15.90 -12.88
CA ASN A 104 14.18 16.25 -12.42
C ASN A 104 14.14 16.81 -11.00
N ILE A 105 15.19 17.52 -10.59
CA ILE A 105 15.30 18.15 -9.28
C ILE A 105 15.43 19.67 -9.47
N HIS A 106 14.71 20.45 -8.64
CA HIS A 106 14.71 21.91 -8.72
C HIS A 106 14.78 22.52 -7.32
N GLU A 107 15.22 23.75 -7.26
CA GLU A 107 15.18 24.52 -6.00
C GLU A 107 13.75 24.60 -5.46
N GLY A 108 13.61 24.37 -4.17
CA GLY A 108 12.33 24.35 -3.47
C GLY A 108 11.63 23.00 -3.43
N ASP A 109 12.05 22.02 -4.23
CA ASP A 109 11.50 20.66 -4.18
C ASP A 109 11.75 20.02 -2.81
N LEU A 110 10.81 19.18 -2.39
CA LEU A 110 10.99 18.24 -1.28
C LEU A 110 11.35 16.88 -1.85
N VAL A 111 12.41 16.29 -1.34
CA VAL A 111 12.96 15.02 -1.84
C VAL A 111 13.23 14.05 -0.68
N ALA A 112 13.32 12.77 -0.99
CA ALA A 112 13.77 11.76 -0.05
C ALA A 112 15.30 11.69 -0.06
N TYR A 113 15.94 11.81 1.10
CA TYR A 113 17.39 11.80 1.26
C TYR A 113 17.84 10.72 2.23
N HIS A 114 18.76 9.89 1.80
CA HIS A 114 19.33 8.79 2.60
C HIS A 114 20.59 9.26 3.36
N THR A 115 20.47 9.47 4.64
CA THR A 115 21.51 10.11 5.47
C THR A 115 22.80 9.30 5.65
N LYS A 116 22.77 7.97 5.46
CA LYS A 116 23.99 7.13 5.58
C LYS A 116 24.77 7.04 4.27
N THR A 117 24.08 7.01 3.15
CA THR A 117 24.72 6.91 1.83
C THR A 117 25.01 8.26 1.21
N ASP A 118 24.53 9.34 1.84
CA ASP A 118 24.63 10.72 1.37
C ASP A 118 24.10 10.86 -0.07
N ALA A 119 22.89 10.34 -0.30
CA ALA A 119 22.31 10.28 -1.63
C ALA A 119 20.83 10.69 -1.62
N ILE A 120 20.39 11.36 -2.68
CA ILE A 120 18.97 11.64 -2.92
C ILE A 120 18.36 10.39 -3.53
N CYS A 121 17.24 9.94 -2.95
CA CYS A 121 16.61 8.69 -3.34
C CYS A 121 15.78 8.81 -4.63
N THR A 122 15.82 7.76 -5.43
CA THR A 122 14.90 7.48 -6.54
C THR A 122 13.72 6.64 -6.04
N LEU A 123 12.75 6.35 -6.92
CA LEU A 123 11.69 5.37 -6.63
C LEU A 123 12.26 3.97 -6.33
N GLU A 124 13.31 3.58 -7.05
CA GLU A 124 13.95 2.28 -6.89
C GLU A 124 14.63 2.16 -5.53
N ASP A 125 15.33 3.20 -5.09
CA ASP A 125 15.97 3.24 -3.75
C ASP A 125 14.96 3.10 -2.61
N LEU A 126 13.72 3.55 -2.83
CA LEU A 126 12.62 3.42 -1.88
C LEU A 126 11.78 2.15 -2.09
N HIS A 127 12.18 1.29 -3.02
CA HIS A 127 11.41 0.11 -3.44
C HIS A 127 9.95 0.45 -3.81
N ALA A 128 9.73 1.67 -4.30
CA ALA A 128 8.43 2.18 -4.67
C ALA A 128 8.20 2.07 -6.18
N GLN A 129 6.94 1.99 -6.60
CA GLN A 129 6.58 1.89 -8.02
C GLN A 129 5.90 3.17 -8.50
N GLN A 130 6.10 3.51 -9.76
CA GLN A 130 5.46 4.69 -10.37
C GLN A 130 3.93 4.66 -10.25
N ALA A 131 3.30 3.50 -10.30
CA ALA A 131 1.85 3.38 -10.13
C ALA A 131 1.38 3.80 -8.72
N GLU A 132 2.24 3.68 -7.72
CA GLU A 132 1.99 4.15 -6.35
C GLU A 132 2.19 5.66 -6.23
N PHE A 133 3.15 6.20 -7.00
CA PHE A 133 3.51 7.63 -7.03
C PHE A 133 3.47 8.17 -8.47
N PRO A 134 2.26 8.38 -9.03
CA PRO A 134 2.10 8.71 -10.45
C PRO A 134 2.73 10.03 -10.89
N HIS A 135 3.06 10.90 -9.94
CA HIS A 135 3.72 12.18 -10.19
C HIS A 135 5.24 12.07 -10.32
N CYS A 136 5.81 10.91 -9.94
CA CYS A 136 7.25 10.68 -10.02
C CYS A 136 7.67 10.10 -11.39
N ILE A 137 8.87 10.42 -11.80
CA ILE A 137 9.50 9.86 -13.01
C ILE A 137 10.16 8.53 -12.63
N PRO A 138 10.02 7.44 -13.41
CA PRO A 138 10.55 6.12 -13.05
C PRO A 138 12.03 6.11 -12.71
N ASP A 139 12.86 6.78 -13.52
CA ASP A 139 14.33 6.80 -13.37
C ASP A 139 14.83 8.12 -12.76
N GLY A 140 13.94 8.85 -12.08
CA GLY A 140 14.25 10.17 -11.53
C GLY A 140 14.23 10.20 -10.02
N ILE A 141 14.64 11.36 -9.47
CA ILE A 141 14.50 11.66 -8.04
C ILE A 141 13.06 11.52 -7.61
N PHE A 142 12.86 10.95 -6.44
CA PHE A 142 11.57 10.89 -5.77
C PHE A 142 11.23 12.26 -5.15
N VAL A 143 10.41 13.02 -5.88
CA VAL A 143 9.94 14.34 -5.44
C VAL A 143 8.65 14.18 -4.65
N LEU A 144 8.64 14.71 -3.43
CA LEU A 144 7.50 14.67 -2.52
C LEU A 144 6.52 15.81 -2.86
N ARG A 145 5.23 15.51 -2.90
CA ARG A 145 4.17 16.49 -3.16
C ARG A 145 3.05 16.48 -2.12
N GLU A 146 3.23 15.72 -1.07
CA GLU A 146 2.27 15.62 0.02
C GLU A 146 2.31 16.88 0.89
N GLU A 147 1.13 17.33 1.32
CA GLU A 147 1.01 18.50 2.19
C GLU A 147 1.47 18.21 3.62
N GLY A 148 2.02 19.21 4.28
CA GLY A 148 2.37 19.14 5.69
C GLY A 148 3.74 18.54 6.02
N ILE A 149 4.49 18.10 5.01
CA ILE A 149 5.84 17.53 5.19
C ILE A 149 6.85 18.65 5.46
N LYS A 150 7.78 18.38 6.36
CA LYS A 150 8.88 19.28 6.72
C LYS A 150 10.23 18.63 6.48
N PRO A 151 11.27 19.42 6.19
CA PRO A 151 12.64 18.92 6.21
C PRO A 151 12.98 18.24 7.54
N GLY A 152 13.60 17.08 7.48
CA GLY A 152 13.94 16.25 8.63
C GLY A 152 12.87 15.22 9.04
N ASP A 153 11.66 15.30 8.52
CA ASP A 153 10.62 14.31 8.79
C ASP A 153 11.02 12.93 8.25
N ASP A 154 10.60 11.86 8.93
CA ASP A 154 10.76 10.49 8.43
C ASP A 154 9.97 10.29 7.15
N ILE A 155 10.58 9.65 6.16
CA ILE A 155 9.94 9.36 4.88
C ILE A 155 8.81 8.32 4.97
N LYS A 156 8.85 7.41 5.95
CA LYS A 156 7.94 6.27 6.04
C LYS A 156 6.46 6.64 6.04
N PRO A 157 5.98 7.56 6.91
CA PRO A 157 4.59 7.97 6.89
C PRO A 157 4.18 8.62 5.57
N VAL A 158 5.14 9.28 4.92
CA VAL A 158 4.92 9.99 3.66
C VAL A 158 4.63 9.02 2.52
N ILE A 159 5.39 7.93 2.46
CA ILE A 159 5.22 6.88 1.44
C ILE A 159 4.27 5.76 1.90
N GLY A 160 3.65 5.88 3.08
CA GLY A 160 2.77 4.85 3.63
C GLY A 160 3.52 3.55 3.95
N ALA A 161 4.76 3.64 4.41
CA ALA A 161 5.61 2.51 4.76
C ALA A 161 5.72 2.28 6.27
N ASP A 162 4.90 2.95 7.04
CA ASP A 162 4.78 2.82 8.49
C ASP A 162 3.59 1.93 8.92
N ASP A 163 2.89 1.32 7.97
CA ASP A 163 1.79 0.40 8.24
C ASP A 163 2.30 -0.98 8.68
N HIS A 164 1.47 -1.66 9.47
CA HIS A 164 1.75 -2.98 10.00
C HIS A 164 0.94 -4.03 9.26
N VAL A 165 1.61 -4.99 8.64
CA VAL A 165 0.99 -6.02 7.81
C VAL A 165 1.13 -7.38 8.48
N VAL A 166 0.01 -8.09 8.64
CA VAL A 166 -0.03 -9.46 9.11
C VAL A 166 -0.45 -10.36 7.98
N GLU A 167 0.35 -11.36 7.69
CA GLU A 167 0.03 -12.38 6.69
C GLU A 167 -0.67 -13.56 7.37
N PHE A 168 -1.81 -13.96 6.84
CA PHE A 168 -2.59 -15.09 7.31
C PHE A 168 -2.54 -16.25 6.31
N GLU A 169 -2.26 -17.44 6.79
CA GLU A 169 -2.48 -18.66 6.03
C GLU A 169 -3.95 -19.08 6.17
N ILE A 170 -4.71 -18.91 5.09
CA ILE A 170 -6.13 -19.28 5.06
C ILE A 170 -6.27 -20.68 4.51
N THR A 171 -6.82 -21.57 5.33
CA THR A 171 -7.07 -22.96 4.94
C THR A 171 -8.26 -23.06 3.98
N PRO A 172 -8.31 -24.08 3.07
CA PRO A 172 -9.36 -24.20 2.06
C PRO A 172 -10.79 -24.29 2.60
N ASN A 173 -10.96 -24.68 3.85
CA ASN A 173 -12.28 -24.75 4.51
C ASN A 173 -12.76 -23.41 5.08
N ARG A 174 -11.96 -22.33 4.96
CA ARG A 174 -12.28 -21.01 5.46
C ARG A 174 -12.20 -19.93 4.34
N PRO A 175 -12.90 -20.15 3.22
CA PRO A 175 -12.89 -19.17 2.13
C PRO A 175 -13.49 -17.81 2.53
N ASP A 176 -14.31 -17.76 3.56
CA ASP A 176 -14.84 -16.53 4.17
C ASP A 176 -13.72 -15.61 4.69
N CYS A 177 -12.62 -16.16 5.15
CA CYS A 177 -11.46 -15.41 5.64
C CYS A 177 -10.53 -14.86 4.54
N LEU A 178 -10.85 -15.08 3.26
CA LEU A 178 -10.12 -14.47 2.14
C LEU A 178 -10.47 -12.99 1.91
N SER A 179 -11.30 -12.41 2.77
CA SER A 179 -11.64 -10.98 2.74
C SER A 179 -11.36 -10.32 4.09
N VAL A 180 -11.10 -9.01 4.06
CA VAL A 180 -10.89 -8.22 5.29
C VAL A 180 -12.10 -8.34 6.22
N ILE A 181 -13.31 -8.24 5.69
CA ILE A 181 -14.55 -8.38 6.47
C ILE A 181 -14.68 -9.79 7.06
N GLY A 182 -14.31 -10.83 6.33
CA GLY A 182 -14.31 -12.20 6.83
C GLY A 182 -13.33 -12.39 7.99
N LEU A 183 -12.11 -11.88 7.83
CA LEU A 183 -11.12 -11.88 8.92
C LEU A 183 -11.57 -11.05 10.12
N ALA A 184 -12.19 -9.88 9.88
CA ALA A 184 -12.71 -9.06 10.96
C ALA A 184 -13.81 -9.78 11.76
N ARG A 185 -14.69 -10.56 11.10
CA ARG A 185 -15.69 -11.40 11.78
C ARG A 185 -15.03 -12.47 12.63
N GLU A 186 -14.01 -13.15 12.11
CA GLU A 186 -13.27 -14.17 12.82
C GLU A 186 -12.52 -13.60 14.03
N ALA A 187 -11.87 -12.44 13.84
CA ALA A 187 -11.19 -11.75 14.93
C ALA A 187 -12.18 -11.31 16.02
N ALA A 188 -13.31 -10.72 15.63
CA ALA A 188 -14.34 -10.31 16.57
C ALA A 188 -14.88 -11.49 17.40
N ALA A 189 -15.13 -12.64 16.76
CA ALA A 189 -15.56 -13.85 17.43
C ALA A 189 -14.47 -14.43 18.36
N THR A 190 -13.22 -14.46 17.91
CA THR A 190 -12.08 -14.98 18.66
C THR A 190 -11.80 -14.16 19.92
N TYR A 191 -11.88 -12.84 19.82
CA TYR A 191 -11.59 -11.92 20.92
C TYR A 191 -12.83 -11.53 21.72
N ASN A 192 -14.01 -11.99 21.31
CA ASN A 192 -15.30 -11.66 21.92
C ASN A 192 -15.53 -10.12 22.01
N VAL A 193 -15.26 -9.43 20.91
CA VAL A 193 -15.46 -7.98 20.77
C VAL A 193 -16.55 -7.68 19.74
N PRO A 194 -17.25 -6.55 19.86
CA PRO A 194 -18.24 -6.13 18.86
C PRO A 194 -17.59 -5.92 17.49
N LEU A 195 -18.28 -6.35 16.43
CA LEU A 195 -17.94 -6.04 15.06
C LEU A 195 -18.79 -4.86 14.56
N THR A 196 -18.14 -3.80 14.10
CA THR A 196 -18.80 -2.68 13.43
C THR A 196 -18.43 -2.71 11.96
N LEU A 197 -19.42 -2.96 11.11
CA LEU A 197 -19.23 -2.88 9.65
C LEU A 197 -19.64 -1.50 9.15
N HIS A 198 -18.88 -0.99 8.21
CA HIS A 198 -19.28 0.19 7.46
C HIS A 198 -20.40 -0.19 6.49
N GLU A 199 -21.53 0.50 6.57
CA GLU A 199 -22.58 0.38 5.58
C GLU A 199 -22.35 1.43 4.49
N PRO A 200 -22.03 1.00 3.24
CA PRO A 200 -21.76 1.95 2.18
C PRO A 200 -23.04 2.66 1.76
N GLU A 201 -23.00 3.97 1.74
CA GLU A 201 -24.09 4.80 1.20
C GLU A 201 -24.01 4.84 -0.32
N VAL A 202 -25.04 4.34 -0.99
CA VAL A 202 -25.14 4.42 -2.45
C VAL A 202 -25.56 5.84 -2.83
N LYS A 203 -24.59 6.59 -3.34
CA LYS A 203 -24.81 7.96 -3.84
C LYS A 203 -25.09 7.93 -5.33
N GLY A 204 -26.12 8.67 -5.70
CA GLY A 204 -26.48 8.89 -7.10
C GLY A 204 -27.49 7.89 -7.65
N GLY A 205 -28.22 8.32 -8.63
CA GLY A 205 -29.02 7.59 -9.59
C GLY A 205 -28.90 8.39 -10.89
N GLY A 206 -28.43 7.76 -11.94
CA GLY A 206 -28.45 8.37 -13.26
C GLY A 206 -29.89 8.53 -13.77
N GLU A 207 -30.08 9.38 -14.75
CA GLU A 207 -31.31 9.43 -15.50
C GLU A 207 -31.45 8.20 -16.39
N GLY A 208 -32.66 7.67 -16.50
CA GLY A 208 -32.98 6.50 -17.32
C GLY A 208 -32.91 5.17 -16.58
N SER A 209 -33.32 4.12 -17.27
CA SER A 209 -33.33 2.75 -16.77
C SER A 209 -32.12 1.97 -17.28
N LEU A 210 -31.42 1.24 -16.42
CA LEU A 210 -30.32 0.39 -16.83
C LEU A 210 -30.81 -0.74 -17.78
N VAL A 211 -32.03 -1.23 -17.57
CA VAL A 211 -32.64 -2.30 -18.39
C VAL A 211 -32.79 -1.90 -19.87
N GLU A 212 -32.89 -0.60 -20.17
CA GLU A 212 -32.93 -0.11 -21.56
C GLU A 212 -31.55 -0.10 -22.23
N LEU A 213 -30.49 -0.20 -21.44
CA LEU A 213 -29.11 -0.04 -21.89
C LEU A 213 -28.33 -1.35 -21.87
N LEU A 214 -28.69 -2.26 -20.97
CA LEU A 214 -27.93 -3.47 -20.72
C LEU A 214 -28.87 -4.60 -20.31
N ASP A 215 -28.77 -5.71 -21.01
CA ASP A 215 -29.33 -6.98 -20.59
C ASP A 215 -28.25 -7.91 -20.03
N VAL A 216 -28.60 -8.68 -18.99
CA VAL A 216 -27.66 -9.58 -18.31
C VAL A 216 -28.29 -10.96 -18.21
N GLU A 217 -27.76 -11.91 -18.97
CA GLU A 217 -28.18 -13.29 -18.95
C GLU A 217 -27.18 -14.19 -18.21
N THR A 218 -27.68 -15.13 -17.43
CA THR A 218 -26.89 -16.15 -16.75
C THR A 218 -27.37 -17.56 -17.17
N PRO A 219 -27.05 -18.01 -18.38
CA PRO A 219 -27.56 -19.29 -18.88
C PRO A 219 -27.09 -20.50 -18.07
N ALA A 220 -25.92 -20.43 -17.44
CA ALA A 220 -25.41 -21.46 -16.54
C ALA A 220 -25.76 -21.11 -15.06
N SER A 221 -27.05 -21.07 -14.74
CA SER A 221 -27.55 -20.65 -13.44
C SER A 221 -27.16 -21.56 -12.26
N ASP A 222 -26.78 -22.80 -12.54
CA ASP A 222 -26.21 -23.76 -11.59
C ASP A 222 -24.79 -23.36 -11.14
N LEU A 223 -24.00 -22.74 -12.02
CA LEU A 223 -22.65 -22.26 -11.75
C LEU A 223 -22.60 -20.79 -11.34
N CYS A 224 -23.49 -19.98 -11.89
CA CYS A 224 -23.61 -18.56 -11.62
C CYS A 224 -25.08 -18.19 -11.36
N PRO A 225 -25.57 -18.39 -10.14
CA PRO A 225 -27.00 -18.18 -9.83
C PRO A 225 -27.39 -16.69 -9.85
N ARG A 226 -26.44 -15.79 -9.78
CA ARG A 226 -26.68 -14.33 -9.80
C ARG A 226 -25.49 -13.57 -10.36
N TYR A 227 -25.77 -12.71 -11.32
CA TYR A 227 -24.82 -11.72 -11.82
C TYR A 227 -25.47 -10.33 -11.81
N THR A 228 -24.80 -9.32 -11.30
CA THR A 228 -25.33 -7.96 -11.23
C THR A 228 -24.42 -7.01 -12.00
N ALA A 229 -25.03 -6.01 -12.64
CA ALA A 229 -24.31 -4.99 -13.37
C ALA A 229 -24.77 -3.59 -12.97
N ARG A 230 -23.86 -2.63 -13.07
CA ARG A 230 -24.15 -1.21 -12.95
C ARG A 230 -23.41 -0.44 -14.03
N MET A 231 -24.00 0.65 -14.48
CA MET A 231 -23.37 1.55 -15.43
C MET A 231 -22.88 2.79 -14.72
N VAL A 232 -21.65 3.17 -15.02
CA VAL A 232 -21.04 4.43 -14.57
C VAL A 232 -20.69 5.25 -15.80
N ARG A 233 -21.15 6.49 -15.86
CA ARG A 233 -20.90 7.40 -16.98
C ARG A 233 -19.82 8.42 -16.66
N ASN A 234 -19.22 9.00 -17.69
CA ASN A 234 -18.23 10.07 -17.60
C ASN A 234 -16.99 9.68 -16.76
N VAL A 235 -16.60 8.42 -16.83
CA VAL A 235 -15.42 7.90 -16.16
C VAL A 235 -14.17 8.54 -16.76
N LYS A 236 -13.32 9.10 -15.89
CA LYS A 236 -11.97 9.54 -16.25
C LYS A 236 -10.97 8.58 -15.61
N ILE A 237 -10.21 7.88 -16.42
CA ILE A 237 -9.14 7.02 -15.92
C ILE A 237 -8.02 7.90 -15.36
N GLY A 238 -7.56 7.56 -14.17
CA GLY A 238 -6.51 8.28 -13.47
C GLY A 238 -6.02 7.49 -12.26
N PRO A 239 -5.06 8.03 -11.51
CA PRO A 239 -4.59 7.41 -10.28
C PRO A 239 -5.69 7.32 -9.23
N SER A 240 -5.68 6.26 -8.45
CA SER A 240 -6.53 6.12 -7.27
C SER A 240 -6.13 7.11 -6.17
N PRO A 241 -7.02 7.44 -5.24
CA PRO A 241 -6.67 8.21 -4.05
C PRO A 241 -5.52 7.56 -3.28
N LYS A 242 -4.68 8.35 -2.61
CA LYS A 242 -3.49 7.89 -1.87
C LYS A 242 -3.85 6.76 -0.90
N TRP A 243 -4.86 6.94 -0.05
CA TRP A 243 -5.30 5.95 0.92
C TRP A 243 -5.63 4.58 0.32
N MET A 244 -6.23 4.55 -0.88
CA MET A 244 -6.56 3.29 -1.57
C MET A 244 -5.31 2.61 -2.11
N ARG A 245 -4.38 3.39 -2.69
CA ARG A 245 -3.10 2.85 -3.18
C ARG A 245 -2.27 2.25 -2.05
N GLU A 246 -2.21 2.93 -0.89
CA GLU A 246 -1.50 2.45 0.30
C GLU A 246 -2.11 1.14 0.82
N ARG A 247 -3.43 1.06 0.95
CA ARG A 247 -4.10 -0.18 1.38
C ARG A 247 -3.90 -1.33 0.42
N LEU A 248 -4.04 -1.10 -0.88
CA LEU A 248 -3.78 -2.13 -1.89
C LEU A 248 -2.35 -2.64 -1.81
N ARG A 249 -1.39 -1.74 -1.67
CA ARG A 249 0.02 -2.08 -1.51
C ARG A 249 0.25 -2.91 -0.24
N ALA A 250 -0.32 -2.50 0.90
CA ALA A 250 -0.24 -3.24 2.15
C ALA A 250 -0.77 -4.67 2.02
N MET A 251 -1.76 -4.88 1.16
CA MET A 251 -2.32 -6.20 0.83
C MET A 251 -1.60 -6.92 -0.33
N GLY A 252 -0.43 -6.43 -0.76
CA GLY A 252 0.36 -7.04 -1.83
C GLY A 252 -0.17 -6.82 -3.25
N VAL A 253 -1.14 -5.94 -3.44
CA VAL A 253 -1.74 -5.63 -4.75
C VAL A 253 -1.16 -4.32 -5.28
N ARG A 254 -0.58 -4.38 -6.48
CA ARG A 254 -0.04 -3.20 -7.15
C ARG A 254 -1.17 -2.29 -7.66
N PRO A 255 -1.23 -1.01 -7.26
CA PRO A 255 -2.14 -0.04 -7.85
C PRO A 255 -1.86 0.15 -9.36
N ILE A 256 -2.91 0.34 -10.14
CA ILE A 256 -2.83 0.52 -11.60
C ILE A 256 -3.55 1.80 -12.02
N ASN A 257 -4.85 1.87 -11.78
CA ASN A 257 -5.69 3.03 -12.02
C ASN A 257 -6.97 2.92 -11.19
N ASN A 258 -7.70 4.01 -11.08
CA ASN A 258 -8.88 4.11 -10.22
C ASN A 258 -9.94 3.01 -10.47
N ILE A 259 -10.16 2.59 -11.70
CA ILE A 259 -11.17 1.56 -12.00
C ILE A 259 -10.69 0.17 -11.59
N VAL A 260 -9.48 -0.21 -11.97
CA VAL A 260 -8.88 -1.49 -11.61
C VAL A 260 -8.71 -1.59 -10.09
N ASP A 261 -8.24 -0.52 -9.47
CA ASP A 261 -7.98 -0.47 -8.03
C ASP A 261 -9.28 -0.58 -7.22
N ILE A 262 -10.37 0.07 -7.65
CA ILE A 262 -11.69 -0.10 -7.03
C ILE A 262 -12.14 -1.56 -7.08
N THR A 263 -12.00 -2.23 -8.22
CA THR A 263 -12.42 -3.64 -8.33
C THR A 263 -11.59 -4.55 -7.42
N ASN A 264 -10.27 -4.32 -7.35
CA ASN A 264 -9.38 -5.05 -6.45
C ASN A 264 -9.69 -4.74 -4.98
N TYR A 265 -9.90 -3.47 -4.65
CA TYR A 265 -10.22 -3.06 -3.28
C TYR A 265 -11.50 -3.73 -2.77
N VAL A 266 -12.58 -3.70 -3.55
CA VAL A 266 -13.85 -4.34 -3.18
C VAL A 266 -13.69 -5.86 -3.07
N MET A 267 -12.95 -6.48 -3.96
CA MET A 267 -12.66 -7.91 -3.88
C MET A 267 -11.92 -8.27 -2.58
N LEU A 268 -10.92 -7.50 -2.20
CA LEU A 268 -10.16 -7.75 -0.97
C LEU A 268 -10.99 -7.45 0.29
N GLU A 269 -11.76 -6.39 0.28
CA GLU A 269 -12.58 -6.00 1.45
C GLU A 269 -13.76 -6.94 1.68
N TYR A 270 -14.53 -7.24 0.62
CA TYR A 270 -15.79 -8.00 0.70
C TYR A 270 -15.69 -9.45 0.23
N GLY A 271 -14.60 -9.85 -0.41
CA GLY A 271 -14.45 -11.18 -1.01
C GLY A 271 -15.22 -11.35 -2.31
N GLN A 272 -15.72 -10.25 -2.91
CA GLN A 272 -16.54 -10.29 -4.12
C GLN A 272 -15.73 -9.82 -5.33
N PRO A 273 -15.37 -10.71 -6.26
CA PRO A 273 -14.74 -10.33 -7.51
C PRO A 273 -15.62 -9.39 -8.33
N MET A 274 -15.00 -8.39 -8.94
CA MET A 274 -15.66 -7.43 -9.81
C MET A 274 -14.90 -7.31 -11.13
N HIS A 275 -15.63 -6.98 -12.19
CA HIS A 275 -15.08 -6.70 -13.50
C HIS A 275 -15.60 -5.36 -14.01
N ALA A 276 -14.74 -4.61 -14.66
CA ALA A 276 -15.10 -3.37 -15.34
C ALA A 276 -14.94 -3.54 -16.85
N PHE A 277 -15.98 -3.18 -17.57
CA PHE A 277 -16.01 -3.26 -19.04
C PHE A 277 -16.26 -1.88 -19.62
N ASP A 278 -15.58 -1.57 -20.70
CA ASP A 278 -15.94 -0.41 -21.50
C ASP A 278 -17.21 -0.73 -22.30
N TYR A 279 -18.27 0.02 -22.04
CA TYR A 279 -19.58 -0.21 -22.64
C TYR A 279 -19.57 -0.23 -24.17
N ARG A 280 -18.62 0.47 -24.81
CA ARG A 280 -18.46 0.47 -26.28
C ARG A 280 -18.13 -0.91 -26.86
N TYR A 281 -17.62 -1.82 -26.03
CA TYR A 281 -17.23 -3.17 -26.42
C TYR A 281 -18.19 -4.25 -25.90
N VAL A 282 -19.19 -3.89 -25.13
CA VAL A 282 -20.27 -4.79 -24.70
C VAL A 282 -21.23 -4.94 -25.88
N LYS A 283 -21.52 -6.19 -26.26
CA LYS A 283 -22.41 -6.51 -27.39
C LYS A 283 -23.71 -7.10 -26.88
#